data_a7d521cad85b7d40019fb4c326d9785f
#
_entry.id   a7d521cad85b7d40019fb4c326d9785f
#
_cell.length_a   1.000
_cell.length_b   1.000
_cell.length_c   1.000
_cell.angle_alpha   90.00
_cell.angle_beta   90.00
_cell.angle_gamma   90.00
#
_symmetry.space_group_name_H-M   'P 1'
#
loop_
_entity.id
_entity.type
_entity.pdbx_description
1 polymer ?
#
loop_
_entity_poly.entity_id
_entity_poly.type
_entity_poly.pdbx_seq_one_letter_code
_entity_poly.pdbx_strand_id
1 'polypeptide(L)'
;MKTLTNQKFRPLFFFIKNKKIRSFLSMFLAVSFLNLIISCSYYNVKDVTTSSETMSSQIDEFNKAQKYAVIHSGQNTWHLNNLVLNEDNKTISGTAQIVDENHVPLKPRDSKRVHRYNNNEMQPLNEVHFYINSNNIPDYGSQITIPFSEIVSISVNDKNSGRSVANAVGGTIGVIAVIFIIILATKSSCPFIYVKNGEEFVFTGELYPGILTANQQHDDYLLLPNLNEVNNEFSIKITNELKEIQYTDFVQLLEIDHPYNVKVLLDKNGNPQTFSNIIPPNKVLVDNLNIDNSPALIKDDNSYLFNSEINSSSSTRNIEMEFNKPQDTENAKLFLTLKNSMWLDYVFGKLNQQFGTYYPQFQKDQQAVSLEKSTKWMQEQNIPLSVYLKTSTGWELVDRINTVGPMASRDIAVPIDISKVAGNKVIIKLETGFMFWELDYAGIDYTENKALDIKYINPYEAIDGNGENVTELLSATDQNYFVQPNIGDEVVVTFKMSEPNLDLKRTCFLKNRGYYNYIRNYEGVPDFQKLKLFRAAGAFTDFSKYEYEALMDYESQFDLVSVIKD
;
A
#
# COMPACT_ATOMS: atom_id res chain seq x y z
N MET A 1 32.01 44.17 19.86
CA MET A 1 30.64 44.16 20.39
C MET A 1 29.73 44.78 19.34
N LYS A 2 29.16 43.98 18.46
CA LYS A 2 28.05 44.34 17.55
C LYS A 2 27.13 43.12 17.46
N THR A 3 25.94 43.31 17.95
CA THR A 3 24.83 42.37 18.08
C THR A 3 24.35 41.89 16.72
N LEU A 4 24.40 40.59 16.50
CA LEU A 4 23.73 39.93 15.40
C LEU A 4 22.23 39.80 15.73
N THR A 5 21.41 40.54 15.04
CA THR A 5 19.96 40.47 15.14
C THR A 5 19.44 39.23 14.40
N ASN A 6 18.73 38.39 15.16
CA ASN A 6 17.93 37.29 14.69
C ASN A 6 16.93 37.75 13.61
N GLN A 7 17.12 37.33 12.37
CA GLN A 7 16.07 37.35 11.36
C GLN A 7 15.22 36.07 11.48
N LYS A 8 14.08 36.20 12.16
CA LYS A 8 13.04 35.17 12.19
C LYS A 8 12.42 35.01 10.81
N PHE A 9 12.34 33.78 10.34
CA PHE A 9 11.63 33.36 9.14
C PHE A 9 10.19 33.90 9.11
N ARG A 10 9.80 34.59 8.05
CA ARG A 10 8.45 35.13 7.82
C ARG A 10 7.90 34.81 6.42
N PRO A 11 7.63 33.58 6.03
CA PRO A 11 6.85 33.35 4.81
C PRO A 11 5.33 33.22 5.07
N LEU A 12 4.87 32.73 6.23
CA LEU A 12 3.45 32.55 6.50
C LEU A 12 2.70 33.87 6.79
N PHE A 13 3.36 34.88 7.31
CA PHE A 13 2.72 36.16 7.68
C PHE A 13 2.24 37.01 6.50
N PHE A 14 2.68 36.74 5.26
CA PHE A 14 2.21 37.48 4.08
C PHE A 14 0.79 37.08 3.69
N PHE A 15 0.42 35.80 3.87
CA PHE A 15 -0.94 35.32 3.60
C PHE A 15 -1.98 35.82 4.63
N ILE A 16 -1.56 36.06 5.87
CA ILE A 16 -2.42 36.49 6.98
C ILE A 16 -2.78 37.99 6.88
N LYS A 17 -1.97 38.80 6.19
CA LYS A 17 -2.25 40.26 6.03
C LYS A 17 -3.32 40.56 4.97
N ASN A 18 -3.63 39.67 4.06
CA ASN A 18 -4.65 39.89 3.06
C ASN A 18 -6.04 39.52 3.61
N LYS A 19 -6.87 40.55 3.90
CA LYS A 19 -8.21 40.38 4.51
C LYS A 19 -9.12 39.45 3.69
N LYS A 20 -8.96 39.37 2.36
CA LYS A 20 -9.73 38.48 1.48
C LYS A 20 -9.27 37.03 1.61
N ILE A 21 -7.96 36.78 1.68
CA ILE A 21 -7.39 35.44 1.86
C ILE A 21 -7.74 34.90 3.25
N ARG A 22 -7.69 35.74 4.28
CA ARG A 22 -8.06 35.39 5.65
C ARG A 22 -9.55 35.05 5.76
N SER A 23 -10.41 35.83 5.10
CA SER A 23 -11.86 35.54 5.07
C SER A 23 -12.18 34.26 4.28
N PHE A 24 -11.46 34.00 3.19
CA PHE A 24 -11.60 32.77 2.42
C PHE A 24 -11.11 31.56 3.21
N LEU A 25 -9.95 31.67 3.87
CA LEU A 25 -9.41 30.62 4.71
C LEU A 25 -10.32 30.32 5.93
N SER A 26 -10.86 31.37 6.58
CA SER A 26 -11.81 31.21 7.67
C SER A 26 -13.12 30.58 7.21
N MET A 27 -13.62 30.95 6.04
CA MET A 27 -14.84 30.36 5.46
C MET A 27 -14.59 28.91 5.04
N PHE A 28 -13.43 28.60 4.47
CA PHE A 28 -13.02 27.25 4.12
C PHE A 28 -12.86 26.37 5.36
N LEU A 29 -12.22 26.88 6.41
CA LEU A 29 -12.07 26.20 7.69
C LEU A 29 -13.45 26.01 8.39
N ALA A 30 -14.33 27.02 8.35
CA ALA A 30 -15.67 26.89 8.92
C ALA A 30 -16.53 25.87 8.16
N VAL A 31 -16.45 25.82 6.83
CA VAL A 31 -17.14 24.82 6.01
C VAL A 31 -16.53 23.43 6.22
N SER A 32 -15.20 23.32 6.36
CA SER A 32 -14.52 22.06 6.69
C SER A 32 -14.88 21.59 8.10
N PHE A 33 -14.98 22.50 9.06
CA PHE A 33 -15.40 22.22 10.44
C PHE A 33 -16.88 21.81 10.54
N LEU A 34 -17.77 22.45 9.79
CA LEU A 34 -19.17 22.03 9.67
C LEU A 34 -19.30 20.63 9.05
N ASN A 35 -18.45 20.29 8.07
CA ASN A 35 -18.41 18.93 7.53
C ASN A 35 -17.84 17.91 8.52
N LEU A 36 -16.97 18.31 9.46
CA LEU A 36 -16.45 17.45 10.53
C LEU A 36 -17.50 17.10 11.57
N ILE A 37 -18.38 18.05 11.92
CA ILE A 37 -19.50 17.83 12.87
C ILE A 37 -20.57 16.91 12.27
N ILE A 38 -20.67 16.85 10.92
CA ILE A 38 -21.60 15.99 10.17
C ILE A 38 -20.83 14.76 9.62
N SER A 39 -19.66 14.41 10.20
CA SER A 39 -18.81 13.38 9.63
C SER A 39 -19.49 12.02 9.71
N CYS A 40 -19.93 11.55 8.57
CA CYS A 40 -20.43 10.21 8.39
C CYS A 40 -19.24 9.28 8.14
N SER A 41 -19.22 8.21 8.88
CA SER A 41 -18.30 7.11 8.66
C SER A 41 -18.85 6.16 7.60
N TYR A 42 -17.97 5.43 6.94
CA TYR A 42 -18.36 4.47 5.91
C TYR A 42 -17.81 3.09 6.25
N TYR A 43 -18.59 2.06 5.92
CA TYR A 43 -18.14 0.67 6.00
C TYR A 43 -18.39 -0.05 4.68
N ASN A 44 -17.58 -1.07 4.44
CA ASN A 44 -17.74 -2.00 3.33
C ASN A 44 -18.37 -3.27 3.86
N VAL A 45 -19.27 -3.87 3.08
CA VAL A 45 -19.73 -5.23 3.30
C VAL A 45 -18.81 -6.17 2.54
N LYS A 46 -18.11 -7.03 3.27
CA LYS A 46 -17.24 -8.08 2.69
C LYS A 46 -17.93 -9.43 2.80
N ASP A 47 -18.05 -10.13 1.69
CA ASP A 47 -18.50 -11.51 1.71
C ASP A 47 -17.35 -12.43 2.17
N VAL A 48 -17.67 -13.33 3.09
CA VAL A 48 -16.72 -14.30 3.65
C VAL A 48 -16.96 -15.65 2.97
N THR A 49 -15.87 -16.36 2.68
CA THR A 49 -15.96 -17.66 1.99
C THR A 49 -16.65 -18.71 2.88
N THR A 50 -17.69 -19.37 2.39
CA THR A 50 -18.51 -20.34 3.13
C THR A 50 -18.06 -21.79 2.94
N SER A 51 -16.74 -22.07 2.78
CA SER A 51 -16.31 -23.47 2.77
C SER A 51 -16.41 -24.08 4.17
N SER A 52 -16.89 -25.31 4.26
CA SER A 52 -17.11 -25.99 5.54
C SER A 52 -15.84 -26.17 6.41
N GLU A 53 -14.66 -26.10 5.78
CA GLU A 53 -13.37 -26.22 6.46
C GLU A 53 -12.90 -24.89 7.09
N THR A 54 -13.30 -23.76 6.52
CA THR A 54 -12.91 -22.42 7.02
C THR A 54 -13.98 -21.79 7.92
N MET A 55 -15.22 -22.28 7.84
CA MET A 55 -16.35 -21.69 8.56
C MET A 55 -16.18 -21.77 10.09
N SER A 56 -15.66 -22.88 10.61
CA SER A 56 -15.43 -23.03 12.05
C SER A 56 -14.44 -22.01 12.59
N SER A 57 -13.32 -21.83 11.91
CA SER A 57 -12.30 -20.85 12.32
C SER A 57 -12.81 -19.40 12.26
N GLN A 58 -13.62 -19.08 11.25
CA GLN A 58 -14.21 -17.76 11.09
C GLN A 58 -15.24 -17.44 12.17
N ILE A 59 -16.11 -18.41 12.52
CA ILE A 59 -17.09 -18.23 13.58
C ILE A 59 -16.40 -18.06 14.95
N ASP A 60 -15.30 -18.77 15.18
CA ASP A 60 -14.49 -18.60 16.38
C ASP A 60 -13.85 -17.19 16.45
N GLU A 61 -13.40 -16.66 15.32
CA GLU A 61 -12.93 -15.28 15.23
C GLU A 61 -14.04 -14.26 15.50
N PHE A 62 -15.26 -14.48 14.98
CA PHE A 62 -16.40 -13.60 15.27
C PHE A 62 -16.76 -13.59 16.75
N ASN A 63 -16.68 -14.75 17.41
CA ASN A 63 -16.90 -14.86 18.84
C ASN A 63 -15.81 -14.15 19.65
N LYS A 64 -14.55 -14.33 19.31
CA LYS A 64 -13.42 -13.62 19.95
C LYS A 64 -13.54 -12.11 19.78
N ALA A 65 -14.00 -11.65 18.61
CA ALA A 65 -14.25 -10.26 18.33
C ALA A 65 -15.58 -9.73 18.90
N GLN A 66 -16.36 -10.58 19.58
CA GLN A 66 -17.70 -10.27 20.12
C GLN A 66 -18.64 -9.62 19.09
N LYS A 67 -18.63 -10.17 17.85
CA LYS A 67 -19.46 -9.65 16.76
C LYS A 67 -20.96 -9.86 17.07
N TYR A 68 -21.76 -8.85 16.73
CA TYR A 68 -23.21 -8.90 16.81
C TYR A 68 -23.76 -9.71 15.62
N ALA A 69 -24.27 -10.90 15.88
CA ALA A 69 -24.72 -11.80 14.81
C ALA A 69 -26.16 -11.50 14.39
N VAL A 70 -26.33 -11.09 13.13
CA VAL A 70 -27.62 -10.83 12.48
C VAL A 70 -27.93 -11.97 11.51
N ILE A 71 -29.06 -12.62 11.69
CA ILE A 71 -29.52 -13.71 10.82
C ILE A 71 -30.56 -13.14 9.85
N HIS A 72 -30.37 -13.42 8.57
CA HIS A 72 -31.30 -13.09 7.49
C HIS A 72 -31.99 -14.36 7.00
N SER A 73 -33.28 -14.44 7.21
CA SER A 73 -34.15 -15.55 6.83
C SER A 73 -35.24 -15.03 5.89
N GLY A 74 -35.02 -15.12 4.60
CA GLY A 74 -35.88 -14.50 3.59
C GLY A 74 -35.96 -12.98 3.75
N GLN A 75 -37.14 -12.44 4.07
CA GLN A 75 -37.33 -11.00 4.35
C GLN A 75 -37.23 -10.67 5.84
N ASN A 76 -37.04 -11.63 6.70
CA ASN A 76 -37.00 -11.44 8.13
C ASN A 76 -35.56 -11.36 8.63
N THR A 77 -35.34 -10.52 9.66
CA THR A 77 -34.03 -10.38 10.31
C THR A 77 -34.19 -10.49 11.83
N TRP A 78 -33.25 -11.19 12.46
CA TRP A 78 -33.22 -11.34 13.90
C TRP A 78 -31.77 -11.49 14.39
N HIS A 79 -31.55 -11.27 15.69
CA HIS A 79 -30.25 -11.40 16.33
C HIS A 79 -30.07 -12.79 16.94
N LEU A 80 -28.91 -13.40 16.71
CA LEU A 80 -28.52 -14.63 17.39
C LEU A 80 -27.56 -14.27 18.54
N ASN A 81 -28.14 -14.16 19.74
CA ASN A 81 -27.37 -13.84 20.93
C ASN A 81 -26.64 -15.08 21.48
N ASN A 82 -25.45 -14.89 22.03
CA ASN A 82 -24.59 -15.97 22.53
C ASN A 82 -24.31 -17.02 21.45
N LEU A 83 -23.71 -16.59 20.34
CA LEU A 83 -23.33 -17.46 19.24
C LEU A 83 -22.36 -18.53 19.71
N VAL A 84 -22.75 -19.78 19.65
CA VAL A 84 -21.96 -20.97 20.02
C VAL A 84 -21.71 -21.80 18.78
N LEU A 85 -20.46 -22.12 18.53
CA LEU A 85 -20.02 -23.05 17.51
C LEU A 85 -20.05 -24.49 18.06
N ASN A 86 -20.68 -25.41 17.34
CA ASN A 86 -20.61 -26.83 17.57
C ASN A 86 -19.93 -27.50 16.37
N GLU A 87 -18.64 -27.76 16.52
CA GLU A 87 -17.80 -28.31 15.44
C GLU A 87 -18.20 -29.75 15.07
N ASP A 88 -18.55 -30.59 16.05
CA ASP A 88 -18.89 -31.98 15.82
C ASP A 88 -20.15 -32.14 14.95
N ASN A 89 -21.13 -31.27 15.16
CA ASN A 89 -22.40 -31.29 14.42
C ASN A 89 -22.44 -30.30 13.24
N LYS A 90 -21.38 -29.51 13.03
CA LYS A 90 -21.32 -28.43 12.02
C LYS A 90 -22.54 -27.50 12.10
N THR A 91 -22.81 -26.97 13.29
CA THR A 91 -23.92 -26.06 13.55
C THR A 91 -23.47 -24.82 14.33
N ILE A 92 -24.20 -23.72 14.14
CA ILE A 92 -24.19 -22.59 15.08
C ILE A 92 -25.48 -22.61 15.90
N SER A 93 -25.38 -22.20 17.15
CA SER A 93 -26.55 -22.06 18.01
C SER A 93 -26.48 -20.81 18.86
N GLY A 94 -27.62 -20.36 19.35
CA GLY A 94 -27.75 -19.20 20.22
C GLY A 94 -29.21 -18.90 20.52
N THR A 95 -29.46 -17.83 21.27
CA THR A 95 -30.82 -17.38 21.60
C THR A 95 -31.32 -16.37 20.58
N ALA A 96 -32.47 -16.65 19.98
CA ALA A 96 -33.08 -15.72 19.03
C ALA A 96 -33.64 -14.48 19.74
N GLN A 97 -33.29 -13.30 19.27
CA GLN A 97 -33.74 -12.02 19.80
C GLN A 97 -34.12 -11.05 18.66
N ILE A 98 -34.90 -10.05 19.00
CA ILE A 98 -35.16 -8.93 18.09
C ILE A 98 -33.85 -8.17 17.89
N VAL A 99 -33.58 -7.71 16.67
CA VAL A 99 -32.40 -6.87 16.39
C VAL A 99 -32.49 -5.59 17.20
N ASP A 100 -31.43 -5.24 17.94
CA ASP A 100 -31.34 -4.03 18.74
C ASP A 100 -31.44 -2.77 17.84
N GLU A 101 -32.02 -1.69 18.37
CA GLU A 101 -32.23 -0.44 17.64
C GLU A 101 -30.91 0.21 17.17
N ASN A 102 -29.78 -0.11 17.81
CA ASN A 102 -28.45 0.34 17.42
C ASN A 102 -27.86 -0.45 16.24
N HIS A 103 -28.49 -1.56 15.86
CA HIS A 103 -28.08 -2.42 14.76
C HIS A 103 -29.16 -2.41 13.69
N VAL A 104 -28.85 -1.86 12.53
CA VAL A 104 -29.80 -1.78 11.42
C VAL A 104 -29.65 -3.02 10.54
N PRO A 105 -30.76 -3.79 10.35
CA PRO A 105 -30.74 -4.88 9.38
C PRO A 105 -30.41 -4.31 8.00
N LEU A 106 -29.37 -4.85 7.36
CA LEU A 106 -29.05 -4.50 5.98
C LEU A 106 -30.24 -4.86 5.10
N LYS A 107 -30.69 -3.90 4.29
CA LYS A 107 -31.66 -4.17 3.23
C LYS A 107 -31.07 -5.23 2.30
N PRO A 108 -31.92 -6.15 1.77
CA PRO A 108 -31.44 -7.18 0.84
C PRO A 108 -30.66 -6.54 -0.30
N ARG A 109 -29.40 -6.96 -0.44
CA ARG A 109 -28.41 -6.61 -1.46
C ARG A 109 -28.77 -5.38 -2.32
N ASP A 110 -28.57 -4.20 -1.76
CA ASP A 110 -28.39 -3.02 -2.60
C ASP A 110 -27.01 -3.18 -3.28
N SER A 111 -26.90 -2.88 -4.56
CA SER A 111 -25.67 -3.04 -5.37
C SER A 111 -24.49 -2.19 -4.89
N LYS A 112 -24.68 -1.41 -3.85
CA LYS A 112 -23.66 -0.56 -3.22
C LYS A 112 -22.93 -1.33 -2.12
N ARG A 113 -21.67 -1.67 -2.35
CA ARG A 113 -20.79 -2.31 -1.35
C ARG A 113 -20.30 -1.35 -0.25
N VAL A 114 -20.62 -0.06 -0.31
CA VAL A 114 -20.17 0.98 0.63
C VAL A 114 -21.37 1.69 1.23
N HIS A 115 -21.48 1.62 2.55
CA HIS A 115 -22.58 2.20 3.31
C HIS A 115 -22.08 3.31 4.24
N ARG A 116 -22.91 4.33 4.42
CA ARG A 116 -22.68 5.45 5.34
C ARG A 116 -23.33 5.16 6.67
N TYR A 117 -22.66 5.48 7.78
CA TYR A 117 -23.24 5.39 9.12
C TYR A 117 -22.85 6.60 9.97
N ASN A 118 -23.66 6.87 11.02
CA ASN A 118 -23.37 7.93 11.98
C ASN A 118 -22.76 7.31 13.24
N ASN A 119 -21.59 7.79 13.64
CA ASN A 119 -20.84 7.23 14.78
C ASN A 119 -21.57 7.29 16.12
N ASN A 120 -22.62 8.12 16.24
CA ASN A 120 -23.32 8.32 17.50
C ASN A 120 -24.60 7.49 17.67
N GLU A 121 -25.06 6.81 16.61
CA GLU A 121 -26.39 6.17 16.62
C GLU A 121 -26.38 4.68 16.24
N MET A 122 -25.29 4.16 15.65
CA MET A 122 -25.24 2.78 15.15
C MET A 122 -23.84 2.19 15.29
N GLN A 123 -23.77 0.89 15.61
CA GLN A 123 -22.50 0.13 15.63
C GLN A 123 -22.41 -0.91 14.50
N PRO A 124 -22.57 -0.49 13.22
CA PRO A 124 -22.60 -1.44 12.11
C PRO A 124 -21.27 -2.19 11.91
N LEU A 125 -20.16 -1.65 12.40
CA LEU A 125 -18.83 -2.29 12.29
C LEU A 125 -18.70 -3.55 13.17
N ASN A 126 -19.54 -3.67 14.19
CA ASN A 126 -19.52 -4.85 15.06
C ASN A 126 -20.46 -5.95 14.58
N GLU A 127 -21.02 -5.86 13.38
CA GLU A 127 -21.99 -6.81 12.86
C GLU A 127 -21.33 -7.89 12.02
N VAL A 128 -21.90 -9.11 12.11
CA VAL A 128 -21.74 -10.21 11.16
C VAL A 128 -23.13 -10.67 10.71
N HIS A 129 -23.33 -10.81 9.42
CA HIS A 129 -24.60 -11.15 8.81
C HIS A 129 -24.55 -12.56 8.23
N PHE A 130 -25.42 -13.44 8.69
CA PHE A 130 -25.61 -14.80 8.20
C PHE A 130 -26.88 -14.84 7.35
N TYR A 131 -26.77 -15.21 6.09
CA TYR A 131 -27.91 -15.41 5.19
C TYR A 131 -28.22 -16.89 5.13
N ILE A 132 -29.42 -17.27 5.58
CA ILE A 132 -29.82 -18.67 5.65
C ILE A 132 -30.94 -18.99 4.65
N ASN A 133 -30.97 -20.25 4.18
CA ASN A 133 -31.98 -20.75 3.24
C ASN A 133 -33.26 -21.24 3.97
N SER A 134 -33.71 -20.47 4.95
CA SER A 134 -34.94 -20.73 5.70
C SER A 134 -35.80 -19.47 5.68
N ASN A 135 -37.11 -19.65 5.69
CA ASN A 135 -38.08 -18.54 5.79
C ASN A 135 -38.79 -18.50 7.15
N ASN A 136 -38.33 -19.28 8.12
CA ASN A 136 -38.94 -19.38 9.44
C ASN A 136 -38.52 -18.21 10.33
N ILE A 137 -39.50 -17.61 11.00
CA ILE A 137 -39.27 -16.65 12.08
C ILE A 137 -39.19 -17.46 13.37
N PRO A 138 -38.08 -17.38 14.12
CA PRO A 138 -37.98 -18.08 15.39
C PRO A 138 -38.87 -17.43 16.48
N ASP A 139 -39.29 -18.23 17.45
CA ASP A 139 -39.86 -17.67 18.66
C ASP A 139 -38.75 -16.92 19.43
N TYR A 140 -38.92 -15.62 19.64
CA TYR A 140 -37.92 -14.85 20.38
C TYR A 140 -37.78 -15.30 21.81
N GLY A 141 -36.53 -15.46 22.26
CA GLY A 141 -36.16 -16.03 23.55
C GLY A 141 -35.91 -17.55 23.50
N SER A 142 -36.18 -18.23 22.37
CA SER A 142 -35.88 -19.65 22.20
C SER A 142 -34.43 -19.88 21.77
N GLN A 143 -33.92 -21.07 22.11
CA GLN A 143 -32.63 -21.56 21.63
C GLN A 143 -32.80 -22.08 20.21
N ILE A 144 -31.99 -21.56 19.31
CA ILE A 144 -32.01 -21.93 17.88
C ILE A 144 -30.69 -22.59 17.51
N THR A 145 -30.77 -23.58 16.64
CA THR A 145 -29.60 -24.27 16.06
C THR A 145 -29.72 -24.20 14.52
N ILE A 146 -28.69 -23.69 13.86
CA ILE A 146 -28.62 -23.51 12.40
C ILE A 146 -27.49 -24.39 11.87
N PRO A 147 -27.77 -25.40 11.03
CA PRO A 147 -26.73 -26.16 10.36
C PRO A 147 -25.93 -25.31 9.36
N PHE A 148 -24.65 -25.61 9.19
CA PHE A 148 -23.81 -24.94 8.20
C PHE A 148 -24.37 -25.07 6.78
N SER A 149 -25.06 -26.19 6.49
CA SER A 149 -25.69 -26.42 5.18
C SER A 149 -26.83 -25.44 4.86
N GLU A 150 -27.40 -24.79 5.86
CA GLU A 150 -28.43 -23.76 5.65
C GLU A 150 -27.83 -22.36 5.47
N ILE A 151 -26.55 -22.16 5.77
CA ILE A 151 -25.88 -20.87 5.61
C ILE A 151 -25.45 -20.70 4.17
N VAL A 152 -26.12 -19.80 3.47
CA VAL A 152 -25.86 -19.51 2.04
C VAL A 152 -24.67 -18.57 1.86
N SER A 153 -24.58 -17.56 2.72
CA SER A 153 -23.46 -16.59 2.70
C SER A 153 -23.30 -15.92 4.05
N ILE A 154 -22.08 -15.48 4.31
CA ILE A 154 -21.74 -14.69 5.50
C ILE A 154 -21.13 -13.38 5.00
N SER A 155 -21.59 -12.27 5.56
CA SER A 155 -21.02 -10.95 5.25
C SER A 155 -20.59 -10.26 6.54
N VAL A 156 -19.45 -9.59 6.50
CA VAL A 156 -18.91 -8.84 7.64
C VAL A 156 -18.81 -7.39 7.27
N ASN A 157 -19.22 -6.52 8.17
CA ASN A 157 -19.04 -5.10 7.99
C ASN A 157 -17.61 -4.72 8.42
N ASP A 158 -16.86 -4.11 7.51
CA ASP A 158 -15.50 -3.66 7.75
C ASP A 158 -15.36 -2.16 7.49
N LYS A 159 -14.58 -1.48 8.32
CA LYS A 159 -14.39 -0.04 8.20
C LYS A 159 -13.75 0.30 6.87
N ASN A 160 -14.42 1.12 6.06
CA ASN A 160 -13.80 1.68 4.87
C ASN A 160 -12.78 2.76 5.28
N SER A 161 -11.55 2.33 5.54
CA SER A 161 -10.47 3.20 6.02
C SER A 161 -10.20 4.35 5.04
N GLY A 162 -10.27 4.12 3.75
CA GLY A 162 -10.04 5.16 2.73
C GLY A 162 -11.10 6.27 2.73
N ARG A 163 -12.38 5.95 2.97
CA ARG A 163 -13.46 6.94 3.08
C ARG A 163 -13.68 7.45 4.50
N SER A 164 -13.42 6.62 5.52
CA SER A 164 -13.57 7.00 6.93
C SER A 164 -12.45 7.91 7.41
N VAL A 165 -11.21 7.74 6.93
CA VAL A 165 -10.08 8.64 7.23
C VAL A 165 -10.32 10.04 6.66
N ALA A 166 -10.98 10.17 5.51
CA ALA A 166 -11.40 11.47 5.00
C ALA A 166 -12.41 12.20 5.94
N ASN A 167 -13.07 11.48 6.87
CA ASN A 167 -14.12 12.02 7.72
C ASN A 167 -13.88 11.91 9.25
N ALA A 168 -12.84 11.18 9.71
CA ALA A 168 -12.62 10.92 11.15
C ALA A 168 -11.44 11.71 11.70
N VAL A 169 -11.49 13.04 11.58
CA VAL A 169 -10.42 13.90 12.10
C VAL A 169 -10.99 14.93 13.06
N GLY A 170 -11.27 14.47 14.25
CA GLY A 170 -11.60 15.29 15.39
C GLY A 170 -10.90 14.80 16.65
N GLY A 171 -9.85 15.49 17.09
CA GLY A 171 -9.09 15.24 18.32
C GLY A 171 -7.87 14.34 18.13
N THR A 172 -6.66 14.88 18.22
CA THR A 172 -5.31 14.27 18.05
C THR A 172 -4.93 13.77 16.66
N ILE A 173 -5.86 13.65 15.73
CA ILE A 173 -5.65 13.23 14.34
C ILE A 173 -5.59 14.44 13.38
N GLY A 174 -5.89 15.66 13.83
CA GLY A 174 -5.95 16.87 12.99
C GLY A 174 -4.70 17.12 12.18
N VAL A 175 -3.53 16.83 12.72
CA VAL A 175 -2.24 17.06 12.06
C VAL A 175 -1.88 15.91 11.13
N ILE A 176 -2.08 14.68 11.53
CA ILE A 176 -1.88 13.52 10.64
C ILE A 176 -2.77 13.67 9.40
N ALA A 177 -3.99 14.20 9.54
CA ALA A 177 -4.86 14.45 8.39
C ALA A 177 -4.48 15.69 7.59
N VAL A 178 -3.98 16.75 8.20
CA VAL A 178 -3.43 17.89 7.46
C VAL A 178 -2.17 17.45 6.71
N ILE A 179 -1.31 16.66 7.34
CA ILE A 179 -0.16 16.02 6.68
C ILE A 179 -0.65 15.11 5.55
N PHE A 180 -1.67 14.28 5.78
CA PHE A 180 -2.23 13.39 4.76
C PHE A 180 -2.88 14.15 3.60
N ILE A 181 -3.59 15.24 3.86
CA ILE A 181 -4.16 16.13 2.84
C ILE A 181 -3.06 16.85 2.07
N ILE A 182 -2.02 17.32 2.74
CA ILE A 182 -0.85 17.93 2.09
C ILE A 182 -0.11 16.88 1.24
N ILE A 183 0.09 15.68 1.76
CA ILE A 183 0.71 14.55 1.05
C ILE A 183 -0.12 14.17 -0.18
N LEU A 184 -1.44 14.02 -0.05
CA LEU A 184 -2.32 13.74 -1.19
C LEU A 184 -2.31 14.87 -2.24
N ALA A 185 -2.19 16.13 -1.80
CA ALA A 185 -2.11 17.28 -2.70
C ALA A 185 -0.73 17.43 -3.37
N THR A 186 0.31 16.86 -2.76
CA THR A 186 1.69 16.86 -3.29
C THR A 186 2.07 15.55 -3.94
N LYS A 187 1.18 14.56 -3.92
CA LYS A 187 1.43 13.24 -4.49
C LYS A 187 1.87 13.38 -5.94
N SER A 188 2.96 12.76 -6.21
CA SER A 188 3.58 12.70 -7.51
C SER A 188 4.00 11.25 -7.74
N SER A 189 3.25 10.48 -8.48
CA SER A 189 3.73 9.15 -8.83
C SER A 189 3.00 8.53 -10.00
N CYS A 190 3.73 7.87 -10.80
CA CYS A 190 3.58 6.71 -11.68
C CYS A 190 2.21 6.47 -12.33
N PRO A 191 2.19 5.90 -13.51
CA PRO A 191 0.97 5.42 -14.13
C PRO A 191 0.25 4.42 -13.23
N PHE A 192 -1.05 4.61 -13.06
CA PHE A 192 -1.88 3.63 -12.36
C PHE A 192 -2.28 2.49 -13.29
N ILE A 193 -2.29 1.29 -12.72
CA ILE A 193 -2.74 0.10 -13.43
C ILE A 193 -3.97 -0.48 -12.76
N TYR A 194 -4.92 -0.84 -13.59
CA TYR A 194 -6.15 -1.53 -13.23
C TYR A 194 -6.24 -2.84 -14.01
N VAL A 195 -6.75 -3.86 -13.37
CA VAL A 195 -7.00 -5.17 -13.96
C VAL A 195 -8.50 -5.34 -14.17
N LYS A 196 -8.89 -5.83 -15.35
CA LYS A 196 -10.28 -6.12 -15.64
C LYS A 196 -10.78 -7.30 -14.82
N ASN A 197 -11.89 -7.11 -14.10
CA ASN A 197 -12.58 -8.13 -13.33
C ASN A 197 -14.08 -8.08 -13.66
N GLY A 198 -14.54 -8.95 -14.55
CA GLY A 198 -15.87 -8.86 -15.13
C GLY A 198 -16.03 -7.60 -15.97
N GLU A 199 -16.98 -6.75 -15.62
CA GLU A 199 -17.24 -5.47 -16.31
C GLU A 199 -16.46 -4.28 -15.70
N GLU A 200 -15.76 -4.46 -14.59
CA GLU A 200 -15.07 -3.39 -13.86
C GLU A 200 -13.55 -3.51 -13.97
N PHE A 201 -12.87 -2.38 -13.88
CA PHE A 201 -11.42 -2.31 -13.72
C PHE A 201 -11.06 -2.04 -12.25
N VAL A 202 -10.27 -2.93 -11.65
CA VAL A 202 -9.86 -2.87 -10.24
C VAL A 202 -8.42 -2.38 -10.15
N PHE A 203 -8.19 -1.34 -9.34
CA PHE A 203 -6.85 -0.83 -9.09
C PHE A 203 -5.93 -1.92 -8.55
N THR A 204 -4.74 -2.05 -9.14
CA THR A 204 -3.78 -3.11 -8.80
C THR A 204 -2.45 -2.55 -8.32
N GLY A 205 -2.03 -1.38 -8.80
CA GLY A 205 -0.76 -0.80 -8.42
C GLY A 205 -0.26 0.30 -9.34
N GLU A 206 1.04 0.50 -9.34
CA GLU A 206 1.76 1.54 -10.08
C GLU A 206 2.82 0.90 -10.98
N LEU A 207 3.09 1.49 -12.15
CA LEU A 207 4.12 1.05 -13.09
C LEU A 207 5.39 1.90 -12.93
N TYR A 208 6.55 1.29 -13.14
CA TYR A 208 7.89 1.90 -13.11
C TYR A 208 8.04 3.04 -12.07
N PRO A 209 7.74 2.78 -10.78
CA PRO A 209 7.69 3.79 -9.74
C PRO A 209 9.09 4.41 -9.48
N GLY A 210 9.12 5.74 -9.35
CA GLY A 210 10.34 6.49 -9.08
C GLY A 210 11.27 6.69 -10.28
N ILE A 211 10.88 6.28 -11.50
CA ILE A 211 11.67 6.47 -12.72
C ILE A 211 11.29 7.80 -13.38
N LEU A 212 12.10 8.83 -13.16
CA LEU A 212 11.81 10.21 -13.55
C LEU A 212 12.51 10.64 -14.84
N THR A 213 13.38 9.80 -15.40
CA THR A 213 14.12 10.12 -16.62
C THR A 213 14.26 8.90 -17.52
N ALA A 214 14.37 9.12 -18.82
CA ALA A 214 14.59 8.05 -19.79
C ALA A 214 15.84 7.20 -19.47
N ASN A 215 16.90 7.82 -18.90
CA ASN A 215 18.14 7.14 -18.56
C ASN A 215 18.03 6.21 -17.34
N GLN A 216 17.01 6.38 -16.50
CA GLN A 216 16.76 5.54 -15.31
C GLN A 216 15.92 4.31 -15.62
N GLN A 217 15.37 4.19 -16.83
CA GLN A 217 14.48 3.10 -17.20
C GLN A 217 15.13 1.72 -17.01
N HIS A 218 14.41 0.85 -16.36
CA HIS A 218 14.71 -0.57 -16.20
C HIS A 218 13.41 -1.35 -16.24
N ASP A 219 13.50 -2.67 -16.38
CA ASP A 219 12.34 -3.53 -16.34
C ASP A 219 11.78 -3.57 -14.92
N ASP A 220 10.48 -3.35 -14.77
CA ASP A 220 9.71 -3.51 -13.54
C ASP A 220 8.73 -4.67 -13.70
N TYR A 221 8.52 -5.44 -12.63
CA TYR A 221 7.68 -6.63 -12.63
C TYR A 221 6.60 -6.48 -11.57
N LEU A 222 5.37 -6.31 -12.01
CA LEU A 222 4.22 -6.17 -11.11
C LEU A 222 3.46 -7.50 -11.05
N LEU A 223 3.33 -8.07 -9.86
CA LEU A 223 2.46 -9.22 -9.63
C LEU A 223 1.00 -8.81 -9.87
N LEU A 224 0.31 -9.56 -10.73
CA LEU A 224 -1.10 -9.34 -11.01
C LEU A 224 -1.98 -10.22 -10.09
N PRO A 225 -3.18 -9.75 -9.71
CA PRO A 225 -4.11 -10.55 -8.94
C PRO A 225 -4.55 -11.79 -9.74
N ASN A 226 -5.09 -12.79 -9.04
CA ASN A 226 -5.71 -13.95 -9.68
C ASN A 226 -6.81 -13.47 -10.65
N LEU A 227 -6.70 -13.89 -11.89
CA LEU A 227 -7.49 -13.36 -12.98
C LEU A 227 -8.75 -14.20 -13.19
N ASN A 228 -9.86 -13.53 -13.42
CA ASN A 228 -11.04 -14.15 -14.03
C ASN A 228 -10.90 -14.01 -15.54
N GLU A 229 -10.31 -15.02 -16.17
CA GLU A 229 -10.17 -15.07 -17.62
C GLU A 229 -11.54 -15.24 -18.27
N VAL A 230 -11.83 -14.42 -19.27
CA VAL A 230 -12.99 -14.61 -20.13
C VAL A 230 -12.47 -14.92 -21.53
N ASN A 231 -12.72 -16.12 -22.01
CA ASN A 231 -12.28 -16.59 -23.34
C ASN A 231 -10.76 -16.51 -23.57
N ASN A 232 -9.94 -16.80 -22.55
CA ASN A 232 -8.49 -16.69 -22.60
C ASN A 232 -7.98 -15.27 -22.94
N GLU A 233 -8.78 -14.25 -22.71
CA GLU A 233 -8.39 -12.86 -22.84
C GLU A 233 -8.25 -12.22 -21.46
N PHE A 234 -7.21 -11.43 -21.31
CA PHE A 234 -6.91 -10.67 -20.12
C PHE A 234 -6.64 -9.21 -20.47
N SER A 235 -7.30 -8.29 -19.79
CA SER A 235 -7.15 -6.87 -20.08
C SER A 235 -6.72 -6.10 -18.85
N ILE A 236 -5.80 -5.16 -19.08
CA ILE A 236 -5.38 -4.14 -18.12
C ILE A 236 -5.72 -2.77 -18.66
N LYS A 237 -5.84 -1.80 -17.77
CA LYS A 237 -5.96 -0.40 -18.12
C LYS A 237 -4.84 0.40 -17.44
N ILE A 238 -4.12 1.21 -18.20
CA ILE A 238 -3.08 2.12 -17.72
C ILE A 238 -3.64 3.53 -17.83
N THR A 239 -3.58 4.31 -16.73
CA THR A 239 -4.16 5.65 -16.68
C THR A 239 -3.16 6.69 -16.18
N ASN A 240 -3.28 7.92 -16.68
CA ASN A 240 -2.67 9.09 -16.09
C ASN A 240 -3.69 9.82 -15.22
N GLU A 241 -3.57 9.75 -13.90
CA GLU A 241 -4.48 10.40 -12.95
C GLU A 241 -3.86 11.61 -12.25
N LEU A 242 -2.62 11.94 -12.57
CA LEU A 242 -1.85 12.98 -11.91
C LEU A 242 -1.29 14.01 -12.89
N LYS A 243 -0.84 15.16 -12.35
CA LYS A 243 -0.19 16.21 -13.17
C LYS A 243 1.23 15.81 -13.53
N GLU A 244 1.33 14.92 -14.50
CA GLU A 244 2.59 14.42 -15.05
C GLU A 244 2.43 14.05 -16.52
N ILE A 245 3.52 13.87 -17.21
CA ILE A 245 3.56 13.28 -18.55
C ILE A 245 4.15 11.88 -18.39
N GLN A 246 3.41 10.88 -18.79
CA GLN A 246 3.83 9.48 -18.71
C GLN A 246 4.33 8.99 -20.07
N TYR A 247 5.39 8.21 -20.07
CA TYR A 247 6.02 7.64 -21.24
C TYR A 247 6.16 6.13 -21.02
N THR A 248 5.27 5.34 -21.58
CA THR A 248 5.32 3.87 -21.52
C THR A 248 5.98 3.33 -22.78
N ASP A 249 7.14 2.68 -22.62
CA ASP A 249 7.92 2.09 -23.71
C ASP A 249 7.47 0.66 -24.03
N PHE A 250 7.10 -0.11 -22.97
CA PHE A 250 6.86 -1.53 -23.14
C PHE A 250 5.98 -2.11 -22.03
N VAL A 251 5.09 -3.03 -22.42
CA VAL A 251 4.36 -3.90 -21.49
C VAL A 251 4.27 -5.32 -22.04
N GLN A 252 4.42 -6.33 -21.17
CA GLN A 252 4.35 -7.74 -21.54
C GLN A 252 3.77 -8.55 -20.38
N LEU A 253 2.82 -9.42 -20.67
CA LEU A 253 2.29 -10.35 -19.67
C LEU A 253 3.21 -11.56 -19.57
N LEU A 254 3.53 -11.96 -18.34
CA LEU A 254 4.29 -13.16 -18.02
C LEU A 254 3.38 -14.15 -17.32
N GLU A 255 3.21 -15.35 -17.90
CA GLU A 255 2.47 -16.46 -17.29
C GLU A 255 3.43 -17.49 -16.74
N ILE A 256 3.19 -17.95 -15.52
CA ILE A 256 3.96 -19.00 -14.85
C ILE A 256 3.00 -20.01 -14.25
N ASP A 257 2.97 -21.21 -14.82
CA ASP A 257 2.20 -22.34 -14.29
C ASP A 257 3.03 -23.08 -13.25
N HIS A 258 2.47 -23.34 -12.06
CA HIS A 258 3.19 -23.94 -10.94
C HIS A 258 2.26 -24.78 -10.04
N PRO A 259 2.79 -25.68 -9.18
CA PRO A 259 1.98 -26.45 -8.22
C PRO A 259 1.18 -25.55 -7.28
N TYR A 260 -0.02 -26.00 -6.87
CA TYR A 260 -0.93 -25.23 -5.99
C TYR A 260 -0.34 -24.83 -4.64
N ASN A 261 0.55 -25.66 -4.09
CA ASN A 261 1.20 -25.45 -2.79
C ASN A 261 2.46 -24.56 -2.87
N VAL A 262 2.68 -23.91 -3.99
CA VAL A 262 3.84 -23.02 -4.22
C VAL A 262 3.34 -21.63 -4.53
N LYS A 263 3.95 -20.62 -3.90
CA LYS A 263 3.83 -19.22 -4.30
C LYS A 263 5.01 -18.86 -5.18
N VAL A 264 4.79 -18.10 -6.23
CA VAL A 264 5.84 -17.65 -7.15
C VAL A 264 5.91 -16.14 -7.11
N LEU A 265 7.13 -15.62 -6.97
CA LEU A 265 7.47 -14.21 -7.21
C LEU A 265 8.61 -14.12 -8.20
N LEU A 266 8.84 -12.95 -8.76
CA LEU A 266 10.03 -12.66 -9.55
C LEU A 266 11.02 -11.87 -8.70
N ASP A 267 12.31 -12.17 -8.86
CA ASP A 267 13.36 -11.31 -8.34
C ASP A 267 13.50 -10.05 -9.22
N LYS A 268 14.35 -9.11 -8.83
CA LYS A 268 14.59 -7.86 -9.59
C LYS A 268 15.07 -8.05 -11.03
N ASN A 269 15.57 -9.25 -11.37
CA ASN A 269 16.04 -9.59 -12.71
C ASN A 269 14.96 -10.34 -13.52
N GLY A 270 13.79 -10.58 -12.94
CA GLY A 270 12.70 -11.33 -13.55
C GLY A 270 12.85 -12.86 -13.44
N ASN A 271 13.73 -13.38 -12.59
CA ASN A 271 13.87 -14.82 -12.39
C ASN A 271 12.84 -15.32 -11.38
N PRO A 272 12.15 -16.45 -11.64
CA PRO A 272 11.18 -17.02 -10.73
C PRO A 272 11.81 -17.48 -9.41
N GLN A 273 11.20 -17.08 -8.32
CA GLN A 273 11.50 -17.53 -6.98
C GLN A 273 10.28 -18.24 -6.41
N THR A 274 10.45 -19.49 -5.99
CA THR A 274 9.35 -20.33 -5.48
C THR A 274 9.38 -20.42 -3.96
N PHE A 275 8.22 -20.22 -3.34
CA PHE A 275 8.04 -20.27 -1.89
C PHE A 275 7.06 -21.39 -1.55
N SER A 276 7.53 -22.35 -0.74
CA SER A 276 6.72 -23.48 -0.27
C SER A 276 6.52 -23.44 1.25
N ASN A 277 7.43 -22.79 1.99
CA ASN A 277 7.38 -22.70 3.43
C ASN A 277 8.00 -21.39 3.92
N ILE A 278 7.21 -20.33 3.97
CA ILE A 278 7.64 -19.01 4.44
C ILE A 278 7.58 -19.00 5.98
N ILE A 279 8.71 -18.80 6.63
CA ILE A 279 8.88 -18.81 8.08
C ILE A 279 9.09 -17.36 8.55
N PRO A 280 8.28 -16.85 9.50
CA PRO A 280 8.49 -15.52 10.07
C PRO A 280 9.76 -15.48 10.94
N PRO A 281 10.32 -14.30 11.23
CA PRO A 281 11.47 -14.16 12.11
C PRO A 281 11.14 -14.57 13.57
N ASN A 282 12.10 -15.20 14.23
CA ASN A 282 11.98 -15.58 15.65
C ASN A 282 12.20 -14.37 16.58
N LYS A 283 12.95 -13.40 16.11
CA LYS A 283 13.31 -12.19 16.85
C LYS A 283 13.43 -11.01 15.90
N VAL A 284 12.94 -9.86 16.34
CA VAL A 284 13.05 -8.63 15.59
C VAL A 284 13.62 -7.54 16.51
N LEU A 285 14.62 -6.81 16.00
CA LEU A 285 15.18 -5.63 16.62
C LEU A 285 14.94 -4.42 15.72
N VAL A 286 14.43 -3.35 16.26
CA VAL A 286 14.32 -2.06 15.58
C VAL A 286 15.34 -1.11 16.19
N ASP A 287 16.26 -0.61 15.37
CA ASP A 287 17.37 0.23 15.81
C ASP A 287 18.06 -0.31 17.08
N ASN A 288 18.33 -1.62 17.13
CA ASN A 288 18.88 -2.41 18.22
C ASN A 288 17.99 -2.61 19.46
N LEU A 289 16.75 -2.16 19.46
CA LEU A 289 15.79 -2.48 20.52
C LEU A 289 14.97 -3.72 20.18
N ASN A 290 14.81 -4.61 21.16
CA ASN A 290 13.91 -5.75 21.02
C ASN A 290 12.46 -5.27 21.09
N ILE A 291 11.66 -5.60 20.07
CA ILE A 291 10.25 -5.24 20.00
C ILE A 291 9.42 -6.51 20.13
N ASP A 292 8.60 -6.57 21.17
CA ASP A 292 7.56 -7.59 21.28
C ASP A 292 6.41 -7.25 20.32
N ASN A 293 5.87 -8.24 19.62
CA ASN A 293 4.80 -8.08 18.61
C ASN A 293 5.21 -7.21 17.41
N SER A 294 6.30 -7.56 16.76
CA SER A 294 6.75 -6.86 15.56
C SER A 294 5.71 -6.91 14.43
N PRO A 295 5.44 -5.78 13.76
CA PRO A 295 4.58 -5.74 12.58
C PRO A 295 5.08 -6.63 11.43
N ALA A 296 6.38 -6.94 11.39
CA ALA A 296 6.97 -7.84 10.41
C ALA A 296 6.62 -9.33 10.60
N LEU A 297 5.91 -9.70 11.67
CA LEU A 297 5.53 -11.07 11.96
C LEU A 297 4.17 -11.48 11.40
N ILE A 298 3.30 -10.50 11.14
CA ILE A 298 1.91 -10.73 10.73
C ILE A 298 1.63 -9.88 9.51
N LYS A 299 1.13 -10.51 8.44
CA LYS A 299 0.66 -9.79 7.25
C LYS A 299 -0.79 -9.36 7.49
N ASP A 300 -0.97 -8.13 7.98
CA ASP A 300 -2.27 -7.60 8.42
C ASP A 300 -2.57 -6.16 7.98
N ASP A 301 -1.82 -5.64 6.99
CA ASP A 301 -1.88 -4.26 6.53
C ASP A 301 -1.48 -3.22 7.60
N ASN A 302 -0.75 -3.65 8.64
CA ASN A 302 -0.21 -2.82 9.72
C ASN A 302 1.29 -2.66 9.54
N SER A 303 1.71 -1.63 8.84
CA SER A 303 3.09 -1.48 8.39
C SER A 303 3.99 -0.79 9.41
N TYR A 304 5.24 -1.25 9.51
CA TYR A 304 6.31 -0.54 10.20
C TYR A 304 6.91 0.53 9.29
N LEU A 305 6.92 1.79 9.79
CA LEU A 305 7.24 3.00 8.99
C LEU A 305 8.72 3.41 8.99
N PHE A 306 9.62 2.67 9.62
CA PHE A 306 11.02 3.09 9.82
C PHE A 306 11.16 4.48 10.46
N ASN A 307 10.33 4.75 11.48
CA ASN A 307 10.18 6.04 12.15
C ASN A 307 10.59 6.05 13.62
N SER A 308 11.34 5.05 14.09
CA SER A 308 11.73 4.97 15.49
C SER A 308 12.44 6.25 15.95
N GLU A 309 12.03 6.78 17.10
CA GLU A 309 12.56 8.03 17.69
C GLU A 309 13.76 7.81 18.61
N ILE A 310 14.48 6.71 18.44
CA ILE A 310 15.65 6.45 19.26
C ILE A 310 16.68 7.55 18.98
N ASN A 311 17.27 8.10 20.05
CA ASN A 311 18.33 9.11 20.04
C ASN A 311 19.59 8.64 19.28
N SER A 312 19.44 8.46 17.98
CA SER A 312 20.49 8.11 17.06
C SER A 312 20.98 9.37 16.37
N SER A 313 22.29 9.54 16.31
CA SER A 313 22.92 10.60 15.52
C SER A 313 22.72 10.40 14.02
N SER A 314 22.24 9.22 13.58
CA SER A 314 21.93 8.88 12.20
C SER A 314 20.45 9.03 11.91
N SER A 315 20.11 9.55 10.74
CA SER A 315 18.73 9.59 10.23
C SER A 315 18.34 8.34 9.46
N THR A 316 19.24 7.37 9.26
CA THR A 316 18.89 6.04 8.77
C THR A 316 18.19 5.24 9.86
N ARG A 317 17.31 4.33 9.43
CA ARG A 317 16.56 3.41 10.31
C ARG A 317 16.76 2.00 9.82
N ASN A 318 16.76 1.06 10.74
CA ASN A 318 16.94 -0.35 10.41
C ASN A 318 16.03 -1.26 11.23
N ILE A 319 15.78 -2.42 10.68
CA ILE A 319 15.14 -3.54 11.34
C ILE A 319 16.02 -4.78 11.13
N GLU A 320 16.39 -5.45 12.21
CA GLU A 320 17.14 -6.70 12.18
C GLU A 320 16.21 -7.86 12.52
N MET A 321 16.26 -8.91 11.72
CA MET A 321 15.41 -10.08 11.83
C MET A 321 16.25 -11.32 11.94
N GLU A 322 15.99 -12.16 12.96
CA GLU A 322 16.69 -13.41 13.20
C GLU A 322 15.80 -14.59 12.83
N PHE A 323 16.34 -15.52 12.05
CA PHE A 323 15.69 -16.77 11.63
C PHE A 323 16.53 -17.96 12.01
N ASN A 324 15.90 -19.10 12.28
CA ASN A 324 16.62 -20.36 12.47
C ASN A 324 17.13 -20.89 11.11
N LYS A 325 18.44 -21.17 11.02
CA LYS A 325 19.06 -21.76 9.84
C LYS A 325 18.94 -23.30 9.92
N PRO A 326 18.30 -23.98 8.96
CA PRO A 326 18.36 -25.43 8.87
C PRO A 326 19.81 -25.91 8.64
N GLN A 327 20.11 -27.14 9.06
CA GLN A 327 21.39 -27.75 8.78
C GLN A 327 21.61 -27.91 7.27
N ASP A 328 22.85 -27.81 6.83
CA ASP A 328 23.28 -28.04 5.44
C ASP A 328 22.57 -27.18 4.38
N THR A 329 22.07 -25.98 4.77
CA THR A 329 21.40 -25.07 3.88
C THR A 329 22.33 -23.92 3.50
N GLU A 330 22.52 -23.70 2.20
CA GLU A 330 23.40 -22.67 1.64
C GLU A 330 22.63 -21.51 0.99
N ASN A 331 21.35 -21.71 0.66
CA ASN A 331 20.52 -20.73 -0.01
C ASN A 331 19.23 -20.47 0.76
N ALA A 332 18.76 -19.25 0.70
CA ALA A 332 17.47 -18.83 1.24
C ALA A 332 16.82 -17.80 0.32
N LYS A 333 15.54 -17.59 0.49
CA LYS A 333 14.76 -16.57 -0.20
C LYS A 333 14.00 -15.74 0.84
N LEU A 334 14.32 -14.46 0.90
CA LEU A 334 13.59 -13.53 1.73
C LEU A 334 12.31 -13.11 0.99
N PHE A 335 11.20 -13.22 1.69
CA PHE A 335 9.89 -12.75 1.26
C PHE A 335 9.56 -11.48 2.03
N LEU A 336 9.24 -10.41 1.33
CA LEU A 336 8.85 -9.13 1.91
C LEU A 336 7.51 -8.66 1.33
N THR A 337 6.63 -8.15 2.18
CA THR A 337 5.48 -7.33 1.77
C THR A 337 5.75 -5.90 2.22
N LEU A 338 5.89 -4.98 1.28
CA LEU A 338 6.31 -3.61 1.56
C LEU A 338 5.88 -2.63 0.46
N LYS A 339 5.98 -1.34 0.77
CA LYS A 339 5.80 -0.23 -0.19
C LYS A 339 6.64 0.98 0.24
N ASN A 340 6.77 1.96 -0.65
CA ASN A 340 7.25 3.27 -0.21
C ASN A 340 6.19 3.97 0.63
N SER A 341 6.63 4.81 1.54
CA SER A 341 5.71 5.66 2.29
C SER A 341 5.27 6.87 1.44
N MET A 342 4.09 7.37 1.72
CA MET A 342 3.64 8.67 1.19
C MET A 342 4.51 9.83 1.69
N TRP A 343 5.22 9.62 2.82
CA TRP A 343 6.17 10.59 3.37
C TRP A 343 7.34 10.83 2.43
N LEU A 344 7.86 9.79 1.78
CA LEU A 344 8.94 9.92 0.80
C LEU A 344 8.55 10.88 -0.34
N ASP A 345 7.33 10.74 -0.88
CA ASP A 345 6.81 11.65 -1.91
C ASP A 345 6.71 13.10 -1.40
N TYR A 346 6.23 13.29 -0.17
CA TYR A 346 6.18 14.61 0.47
C TYR A 346 7.56 15.25 0.56
N VAL A 347 8.56 14.51 1.03
CA VAL A 347 9.93 15.03 1.19
C VAL A 347 10.55 15.35 -0.17
N PHE A 348 10.31 14.53 -1.21
CA PHE A 348 10.69 14.88 -2.58
C PHE A 348 10.01 16.17 -3.06
N GLY A 349 8.73 16.34 -2.78
CA GLY A 349 7.99 17.57 -3.07
C GLY A 349 8.64 18.79 -2.39
N LYS A 350 9.05 18.65 -1.14
CA LYS A 350 9.75 19.69 -0.36
C LYS A 350 11.13 20.01 -0.93
N LEU A 351 11.89 18.99 -1.36
CA LEU A 351 13.15 19.21 -2.07
C LEU A 351 12.92 19.97 -3.39
N ASN A 352 11.95 19.54 -4.18
CA ASN A 352 11.65 20.14 -5.47
C ASN A 352 11.21 21.62 -5.35
N GLN A 353 10.50 21.98 -4.27
CA GLN A 353 10.14 23.37 -3.96
C GLN A 353 11.36 24.30 -3.80
N GLN A 354 12.52 23.78 -3.38
CA GLN A 354 13.75 24.59 -3.23
C GLN A 354 14.29 25.09 -4.59
N PHE A 355 13.91 24.44 -5.69
CA PHE A 355 14.29 24.90 -7.03
C PHE A 355 13.50 26.12 -7.50
N GLY A 356 12.33 26.42 -6.89
CA GLY A 356 11.51 27.57 -7.28
C GLY A 356 11.26 27.61 -8.78
N THR A 357 11.39 28.79 -9.39
CA THR A 357 11.20 28.99 -10.85
C THR A 357 12.24 28.29 -11.73
N TYR A 358 13.31 27.73 -11.14
CA TYR A 358 14.34 26.97 -11.87
C TYR A 358 13.94 25.48 -12.07
N TYR A 359 12.88 25.01 -11.44
CA TYR A 359 12.48 23.58 -11.46
C TYR A 359 12.34 23.00 -12.89
N PRO A 360 11.70 23.66 -13.87
CA PRO A 360 11.63 23.12 -15.23
C PRO A 360 12.99 22.92 -15.89
N GLN A 361 13.93 23.82 -15.63
CA GLN A 361 15.31 23.68 -16.12
C GLN A 361 16.04 22.54 -15.42
N PHE A 362 15.85 22.39 -14.11
CA PHE A 362 16.38 21.25 -13.35
C PHE A 362 15.90 19.91 -13.92
N GLN A 363 14.59 19.76 -14.19
CA GLN A 363 14.05 18.55 -14.81
C GLN A 363 14.68 18.25 -16.16
N LYS A 364 14.86 19.28 -17.00
CA LYS A 364 15.55 19.13 -18.28
C LYS A 364 17.00 18.69 -18.10
N ASP A 365 17.72 19.28 -17.15
CA ASP A 365 19.11 18.92 -16.85
C ASP A 365 19.22 17.48 -16.33
N GLN A 366 18.23 16.99 -15.58
CA GLN A 366 18.19 15.61 -15.07
C GLN A 366 18.11 14.58 -16.20
N GLN A 367 17.49 14.88 -17.35
CA GLN A 367 17.44 13.96 -18.49
C GLN A 367 18.85 13.67 -19.07
N ALA A 368 19.83 14.52 -18.81
CA ALA A 368 21.23 14.35 -19.25
C ALA A 368 22.11 13.67 -18.18
N VAL A 369 21.60 13.41 -16.97
CA VAL A 369 22.36 12.73 -15.92
C VAL A 369 22.45 11.24 -16.22
N SER A 370 23.66 10.65 -16.14
CA SER A 370 23.82 9.22 -16.38
C SER A 370 23.15 8.38 -15.29
N LEU A 371 22.69 7.17 -15.66
CA LEU A 371 22.11 6.18 -14.71
C LEU A 371 23.03 5.94 -13.51
N GLU A 372 24.34 5.80 -13.72
CA GLU A 372 25.32 5.59 -12.65
C GLU A 372 25.29 6.72 -11.60
N LYS A 373 25.26 7.98 -12.06
CA LYS A 373 25.24 9.14 -11.15
C LYS A 373 23.93 9.26 -10.38
N SER A 374 22.79 9.03 -11.04
CA SER A 374 21.48 9.08 -10.38
C SER A 374 21.34 7.93 -9.39
N THR A 375 21.72 6.71 -9.76
CA THR A 375 21.71 5.53 -8.88
C THR A 375 22.63 5.75 -7.67
N LYS A 376 23.83 6.25 -7.89
CA LYS A 376 24.78 6.56 -6.81
C LYS A 376 24.17 7.56 -5.82
N TRP A 377 23.58 8.66 -6.32
CA TRP A 377 22.96 9.64 -5.46
C TRP A 377 21.80 9.03 -4.65
N MET A 378 20.91 8.27 -5.27
CA MET A 378 19.80 7.60 -4.56
C MET A 378 20.32 6.67 -3.44
N GLN A 379 21.39 5.91 -3.72
CA GLN A 379 22.01 5.01 -2.74
C GLN A 379 22.66 5.80 -1.59
N GLU A 380 23.38 6.87 -1.89
CA GLU A 380 24.00 7.75 -0.88
C GLU A 380 22.95 8.48 -0.03
N GLN A 381 21.71 8.67 -0.52
CA GLN A 381 20.59 9.23 0.22
C GLN A 381 19.73 8.17 0.94
N ASN A 382 20.13 6.89 0.94
CA ASN A 382 19.40 5.76 1.55
C ASN A 382 17.93 5.63 1.08
N ILE A 383 17.63 6.00 -0.18
CA ILE A 383 16.28 5.92 -0.74
C ILE A 383 15.90 4.46 -1.02
N PRO A 384 16.72 3.64 -1.70
CA PRO A 384 16.46 2.20 -1.83
C PRO A 384 16.49 1.52 -0.46
N LEU A 385 15.66 0.48 -0.28
CA LEU A 385 15.75 -0.37 0.90
C LEU A 385 16.91 -1.35 0.73
N SER A 386 17.93 -1.21 1.58
CA SER A 386 19.12 -2.06 1.55
C SER A 386 18.89 -3.31 2.40
N VAL A 387 19.22 -4.48 1.84
CA VAL A 387 19.15 -5.79 2.50
C VAL A 387 20.56 -6.26 2.80
N TYR A 388 20.87 -6.50 4.08
CA TYR A 388 22.16 -6.99 4.53
C TYR A 388 22.01 -8.34 5.22
N LEU A 389 23.02 -9.18 5.02
CA LEU A 389 23.20 -10.46 5.71
C LEU A 389 24.34 -10.34 6.72
N LYS A 390 24.15 -10.85 7.93
CA LYS A 390 25.21 -10.93 8.94
C LYS A 390 26.05 -12.18 8.71
N THR A 391 27.31 -11.98 8.40
CA THR A 391 28.32 -13.03 8.23
C THR A 391 29.32 -13.02 9.38
N SER A 392 30.29 -13.92 9.36
CA SER A 392 31.41 -13.93 10.33
C SER A 392 32.30 -12.70 10.25
N THR A 393 32.32 -12.01 9.11
CA THR A 393 33.12 -10.80 8.84
C THR A 393 32.35 -9.50 9.07
N GLY A 394 31.05 -9.56 9.35
CA GLY A 394 30.19 -8.41 9.57
C GLY A 394 28.95 -8.39 8.67
N TRP A 395 28.44 -7.19 8.41
CA TRP A 395 27.30 -7.00 7.53
C TRP A 395 27.74 -6.97 6.06
N GLU A 396 27.23 -7.91 5.26
CA GLU A 396 27.42 -7.94 3.81
C GLU A 396 26.14 -7.48 3.13
N LEU A 397 26.23 -6.55 2.17
CA LEU A 397 25.11 -6.11 1.35
C LEU A 397 24.70 -7.24 0.41
N VAL A 398 23.44 -7.68 0.50
CA VAL A 398 22.86 -8.68 -0.39
C VAL A 398 22.25 -8.01 -1.61
N ASP A 399 21.36 -7.04 -1.36
CA ASP A 399 20.62 -6.37 -2.42
C ASP A 399 20.16 -4.96 -2.01
N ARG A 400 19.69 -4.20 -3.00
CA ARG A 400 18.95 -2.97 -2.83
C ARG A 400 17.64 -3.05 -3.61
N ILE A 401 16.54 -2.84 -2.90
CA ILE A 401 15.21 -2.82 -3.48
C ILE A 401 14.94 -1.38 -3.91
N ASN A 402 14.70 -1.16 -5.20
CA ASN A 402 14.31 0.13 -5.74
C ASN A 402 12.89 0.50 -5.29
N THR A 403 12.51 1.77 -5.46
CA THR A 403 11.17 2.26 -5.16
C THR A 403 10.09 1.43 -5.87
N VAL A 404 9.00 1.14 -5.15
CA VAL A 404 7.89 0.32 -5.63
C VAL A 404 6.56 1.08 -5.67
N GLY A 405 6.59 2.36 -5.28
CA GLY A 405 5.42 3.21 -5.17
C GLY A 405 4.72 3.13 -3.81
N PRO A 406 3.94 4.17 -3.46
CA PRO A 406 3.25 4.26 -2.16
C PRO A 406 1.81 3.75 -2.15
N MET A 407 1.20 3.49 -3.33
CA MET A 407 -0.25 3.24 -3.39
C MET A 407 -0.65 1.80 -3.10
N ALA A 408 0.22 0.84 -3.43
CA ALA A 408 -0.05 -0.57 -3.20
C ALA A 408 1.19 -1.26 -2.65
N SER A 409 1.00 -2.12 -1.63
CA SER A 409 2.07 -2.99 -1.15
C SER A 409 2.42 -4.02 -2.22
N ARG A 410 3.72 -4.31 -2.35
CA ARG A 410 4.23 -5.36 -3.23
C ARG A 410 4.85 -6.49 -2.43
N ASP A 411 4.62 -7.72 -2.87
CA ASP A 411 5.35 -8.89 -2.44
C ASP A 411 6.65 -9.00 -3.25
N ILE A 412 7.78 -9.04 -2.58
CA ILE A 412 9.12 -9.03 -3.20
C ILE A 412 9.92 -10.24 -2.74
N ALA A 413 10.65 -10.84 -3.67
CA ALA A 413 11.58 -11.94 -3.43
C ALA A 413 13.02 -11.44 -3.51
N VAL A 414 13.84 -11.75 -2.49
CA VAL A 414 15.28 -11.50 -2.49
C VAL A 414 16.02 -12.82 -2.27
N PRO A 415 16.66 -13.40 -3.30
CA PRO A 415 17.52 -14.57 -3.13
C PRO A 415 18.75 -14.22 -2.27
N ILE A 416 19.12 -15.11 -1.34
CA ILE A 416 20.23 -14.89 -0.41
C ILE A 416 21.13 -16.13 -0.37
N ASP A 417 22.42 -15.94 -0.66
CA ASP A 417 23.47 -16.93 -0.38
C ASP A 417 23.83 -16.86 1.12
N ILE A 418 23.49 -17.92 1.86
CA ILE A 418 23.76 -18.04 3.30
C ILE A 418 24.91 -19.04 3.60
N SER A 419 25.69 -19.44 2.60
CA SER A 419 26.81 -20.36 2.74
C SER A 419 27.88 -19.84 3.71
N LYS A 420 28.07 -18.52 3.77
CA LYS A 420 29.00 -17.85 4.69
C LYS A 420 28.46 -17.60 6.10
N VAL A 421 27.22 -17.96 6.37
CA VAL A 421 26.62 -17.79 7.69
C VAL A 421 27.05 -18.91 8.60
N ALA A 422 27.82 -18.57 9.63
CA ALA A 422 28.24 -19.52 10.65
C ALA A 422 27.13 -19.77 11.68
N GLY A 423 27.01 -21.04 12.13
CA GLY A 423 26.06 -21.43 13.16
C GLY A 423 24.64 -21.69 12.61
N ASN A 424 23.66 -21.61 13.51
CA ASN A 424 22.29 -22.04 13.25
C ASN A 424 21.30 -20.87 13.13
N LYS A 425 21.80 -19.65 12.85
CA LYS A 425 20.96 -18.45 12.75
C LYS A 425 21.32 -17.63 11.51
N VAL A 426 20.32 -17.22 10.77
CA VAL A 426 20.40 -16.22 9.72
C VAL A 426 19.89 -14.91 10.28
N ILE A 427 20.70 -13.86 10.19
CA ILE A 427 20.31 -12.52 10.65
C ILE A 427 20.35 -11.59 9.44
N ILE A 428 19.21 -10.99 9.13
CA ILE A 428 18.99 -10.07 8.01
C ILE A 428 18.67 -8.70 8.57
N LYS A 429 19.30 -7.66 8.02
CA LYS A 429 19.01 -6.27 8.33
C LYS A 429 18.44 -5.59 7.10
N LEU A 430 17.30 -4.92 7.27
CA LEU A 430 16.77 -3.95 6.32
C LEU A 430 17.11 -2.54 6.80
N GLU A 431 17.64 -1.70 5.91
CA GLU A 431 18.08 -0.34 6.25
C GLU A 431 17.68 0.65 5.16
N THR A 432 17.12 1.80 5.58
CA THR A 432 16.68 2.87 4.70
C THR A 432 16.72 4.23 5.39
N GLY A 433 16.39 5.30 4.69
CA GLY A 433 16.21 6.63 5.26
C GLY A 433 14.95 6.73 6.12
N PHE A 434 14.89 7.77 6.95
CA PHE A 434 13.80 8.02 7.90
C PHE A 434 12.44 8.10 7.18
N MET A 435 11.54 7.16 7.50
CA MET A 435 10.18 7.06 6.97
C MET A 435 10.08 6.87 5.45
N PHE A 436 11.08 6.34 4.75
CA PHE A 436 11.00 6.15 3.28
C PHE A 436 10.21 4.92 2.87
N TRP A 437 10.09 3.94 3.77
CA TRP A 437 9.45 2.66 3.48
C TRP A 437 8.45 2.26 4.56
N GLU A 438 7.51 1.42 4.16
CA GLU A 438 6.55 0.73 5.02
C GLU A 438 6.72 -0.77 4.83
N LEU A 439 7.03 -1.49 5.91
CA LEU A 439 7.19 -2.94 5.92
C LEU A 439 5.98 -3.56 6.63
N ASP A 440 5.16 -4.31 5.90
CA ASP A 440 4.01 -5.05 6.46
C ASP A 440 4.42 -6.45 6.93
N TYR A 441 5.23 -7.18 6.13
CA TYR A 441 5.61 -8.54 6.46
C TYR A 441 7.01 -8.89 5.96
N ALA A 442 7.71 -9.73 6.72
CA ALA A 442 8.95 -10.38 6.32
C ALA A 442 8.95 -11.86 6.73
N GLY A 443 9.46 -12.71 5.86
CA GLY A 443 9.65 -14.13 6.14
C GLY A 443 10.78 -14.71 5.28
N ILE A 444 11.26 -15.88 5.64
CA ILE A 444 12.33 -16.58 4.92
C ILE A 444 11.86 -17.97 4.49
N ASP A 445 12.27 -18.39 3.31
CA ASP A 445 12.03 -19.73 2.80
C ASP A 445 13.38 -20.37 2.43
N TYR A 446 13.60 -21.59 2.93
CA TYR A 446 14.82 -22.39 2.70
C TYR A 446 14.60 -23.52 1.70
N THR A 447 13.39 -23.66 1.14
CA THR A 447 13.11 -24.72 0.17
C THR A 447 13.84 -24.42 -1.15
N GLU A 448 14.24 -25.48 -1.84
CA GLU A 448 14.88 -25.34 -3.16
C GLU A 448 13.96 -24.61 -4.14
N ASN A 449 14.59 -23.81 -5.00
CA ASN A 449 13.87 -23.11 -6.05
C ASN A 449 13.49 -24.09 -7.16
N LYS A 450 12.19 -24.17 -7.49
CA LYS A 450 11.70 -25.04 -8.55
C LYS A 450 11.97 -24.38 -9.90
N ALA A 451 12.44 -25.16 -10.86
CA ALA A 451 12.52 -24.69 -12.23
C ALA A 451 11.11 -24.51 -12.80
N LEU A 452 10.80 -23.32 -13.24
CA LEU A 452 9.52 -22.94 -13.82
C LEU A 452 9.76 -22.22 -15.15
N ASP A 453 8.92 -22.53 -16.14
CA ASP A 453 8.95 -21.85 -17.41
C ASP A 453 8.09 -20.58 -17.36
N ILE A 454 8.63 -19.50 -17.92
CA ILE A 454 7.88 -18.25 -18.12
C ILE A 454 7.42 -18.17 -19.56
N LYS A 455 6.13 -18.01 -19.77
CA LYS A 455 5.57 -17.66 -21.08
C LYS A 455 5.45 -16.16 -21.17
N TYR A 456 6.05 -15.57 -22.20
CA TYR A 456 6.04 -14.13 -22.46
C TYR A 456 5.01 -13.84 -23.55
N ILE A 457 4.01 -13.01 -23.20
CA ILE A 457 2.87 -12.69 -24.06
C ILE A 457 2.86 -11.19 -24.34
N ASN A 458 3.06 -10.81 -25.58
CA ASN A 458 2.97 -9.41 -26.01
C ASN A 458 1.50 -8.96 -26.09
N PRO A 459 1.24 -7.65 -26.04
CA PRO A 459 -0.09 -7.11 -26.30
C PRO A 459 -0.68 -7.66 -27.60
N TYR A 460 -1.90 -8.18 -27.52
CA TYR A 460 -2.68 -8.53 -28.69
C TYR A 460 -3.31 -7.30 -29.33
N GLU A 461 -3.81 -6.41 -28.47
CA GLU A 461 -4.42 -5.15 -28.84
C GLU A 461 -4.25 -4.14 -27.71
N ALA A 462 -3.98 -2.89 -28.06
CA ALA A 462 -3.96 -1.76 -27.12
C ALA A 462 -4.74 -0.60 -27.75
N ILE A 463 -5.84 -0.19 -27.09
CA ILE A 463 -6.71 0.89 -27.56
C ILE A 463 -6.64 2.04 -26.56
N ASP A 464 -6.30 3.23 -27.03
CA ASP A 464 -6.26 4.43 -26.19
C ASP A 464 -7.66 5.02 -25.93
N GLY A 465 -7.74 6.04 -25.09
CA GLY A 465 -8.99 6.72 -24.73
C GLY A 465 -9.69 7.41 -25.92
N ASN A 466 -9.02 7.60 -27.07
CA ASN A 466 -9.59 8.15 -28.30
C ASN A 466 -10.08 7.06 -29.25
N GLY A 467 -9.84 5.80 -28.93
CA GLY A 467 -10.17 4.65 -29.78
C GLY A 467 -9.10 4.32 -30.84
N GLU A 468 -7.90 4.89 -30.71
CA GLU A 468 -6.78 4.61 -31.61
C GLU A 468 -6.02 3.35 -31.16
N ASN A 469 -5.59 2.55 -32.14
CA ASN A 469 -4.78 1.36 -31.86
C ASN A 469 -3.30 1.78 -31.70
N VAL A 470 -2.78 1.60 -30.49
CA VAL A 470 -1.41 1.95 -30.08
C VAL A 470 -0.56 0.72 -29.73
N THR A 471 -0.97 -0.47 -30.17
CA THR A 471 -0.33 -1.76 -29.83
C THR A 471 1.17 -1.77 -30.14
N GLU A 472 1.57 -1.20 -31.27
CA GLU A 472 2.97 -1.18 -31.69
C GLU A 472 3.85 -0.38 -30.70
N LEU A 473 3.32 0.74 -30.13
CA LEU A 473 4.03 1.57 -29.18
C LEU A 473 4.31 0.90 -27.82
N LEU A 474 3.59 -0.20 -27.51
CA LEU A 474 3.70 -0.91 -26.24
C LEU A 474 4.32 -2.32 -26.37
N SER A 475 4.72 -2.72 -27.59
CA SER A 475 5.13 -4.10 -27.89
C SER A 475 6.64 -4.33 -27.94
N ALA A 476 7.46 -3.28 -27.97
CA ALA A 476 8.91 -3.37 -28.07
C ALA A 476 9.62 -2.30 -27.23
N THR A 477 10.79 -2.65 -26.69
CA THR A 477 11.67 -1.69 -26.02
C THR A 477 12.51 -0.97 -27.06
N ASP A 478 12.01 0.11 -27.61
CA ASP A 478 12.63 0.83 -28.74
C ASP A 478 12.66 2.36 -28.57
N GLN A 479 12.22 2.86 -27.41
CA GLN A 479 12.09 4.28 -27.06
C GLN A 479 11.04 5.02 -27.90
N ASN A 480 10.12 4.30 -28.54
CA ASN A 480 8.97 4.85 -29.22
C ASN A 480 7.75 4.79 -28.29
N TYR A 481 7.64 5.74 -27.40
CA TYR A 481 6.74 5.70 -26.26
C TYR A 481 5.28 5.92 -26.63
N PHE A 482 4.39 5.17 -25.98
CA PHE A 482 3.03 5.64 -25.78
C PHE A 482 3.04 6.77 -24.74
N VAL A 483 2.58 7.96 -25.12
CA VAL A 483 2.66 9.16 -24.28
C VAL A 483 1.28 9.55 -23.77
N GLN A 484 1.15 9.73 -22.47
CA GLN A 484 -0.07 10.18 -21.78
C GLN A 484 0.21 11.54 -21.12
N PRO A 485 -0.01 12.68 -21.83
CA PRO A 485 0.37 14.01 -21.34
C PRO A 485 -0.65 14.65 -20.40
N ASN A 486 -1.89 14.15 -20.34
CA ASN A 486 -2.99 14.79 -19.62
C ASN A 486 -3.60 13.88 -18.57
N ILE A 487 -4.14 14.47 -17.52
CA ILE A 487 -4.98 13.74 -16.56
C ILE A 487 -6.21 13.21 -17.31
N GLY A 488 -6.48 11.92 -17.13
CA GLY A 488 -7.58 11.20 -17.77
C GLY A 488 -7.18 10.45 -19.04
N ASP A 489 -5.95 10.63 -19.53
CA ASP A 489 -5.45 9.81 -20.64
C ASP A 489 -5.36 8.35 -20.17
N GLU A 490 -5.83 7.42 -21.00
CA GLU A 490 -5.85 5.99 -20.68
C GLU A 490 -5.57 5.12 -21.89
N VAL A 491 -5.16 3.88 -21.65
CA VAL A 491 -5.08 2.82 -22.66
C VAL A 491 -5.54 1.50 -22.05
N VAL A 492 -6.34 0.77 -22.80
CA VAL A 492 -6.72 -0.61 -22.47
C VAL A 492 -5.88 -1.55 -23.30
N VAL A 493 -5.10 -2.41 -22.63
CA VAL A 493 -4.23 -3.39 -23.25
C VAL A 493 -4.80 -4.79 -23.02
N THR A 494 -5.02 -5.54 -24.09
CA THR A 494 -5.54 -6.91 -24.05
C THR A 494 -4.46 -7.90 -24.47
N PHE A 495 -4.33 -8.98 -23.70
CA PHE A 495 -3.43 -10.10 -23.95
C PHE A 495 -4.24 -11.36 -24.27
N LYS A 496 -3.73 -12.21 -25.15
CA LYS A 496 -4.27 -13.55 -25.38
C LYS A 496 -3.46 -14.56 -24.58
N MET A 497 -4.06 -15.07 -23.54
CA MET A 497 -3.44 -16.03 -22.63
C MET A 497 -3.40 -17.43 -23.25
N SER A 498 -2.44 -18.23 -22.77
CA SER A 498 -2.40 -19.64 -23.12
C SER A 498 -3.52 -20.42 -22.41
N GLU A 499 -3.94 -21.53 -23.01
CA GLU A 499 -4.91 -22.44 -22.37
C GLU A 499 -4.44 -22.82 -20.96
N PRO A 500 -5.30 -22.73 -19.93
CA PRO A 500 -4.93 -23.06 -18.58
C PRO A 500 -4.66 -24.56 -18.40
N ASN A 501 -3.60 -24.89 -17.67
CA ASN A 501 -3.39 -26.25 -17.19
C ASN A 501 -4.15 -26.43 -15.87
N LEU A 502 -5.23 -27.23 -15.88
CA LEU A 502 -6.11 -27.43 -14.71
C LEU A 502 -5.41 -28.13 -13.52
N ASP A 503 -4.28 -28.81 -13.75
CA ASP A 503 -3.49 -29.46 -12.70
C ASP A 503 -2.51 -28.50 -12.03
N LEU A 504 -2.39 -27.28 -12.51
CA LEU A 504 -1.47 -26.26 -12.03
C LEU A 504 -2.21 -24.96 -11.69
N LYS A 505 -1.62 -24.19 -10.80
CA LYS A 505 -2.02 -22.81 -10.54
C LYS A 505 -1.22 -21.89 -11.46
N ARG A 506 -1.86 -20.85 -12.00
CA ARG A 506 -1.19 -19.81 -12.79
C ARG A 506 -0.96 -18.56 -11.94
N THR A 507 0.25 -18.03 -12.00
CA THR A 507 0.59 -16.70 -11.50
C THR A 507 1.05 -15.84 -12.66
N CYS A 508 0.52 -14.61 -12.74
CA CYS A 508 0.84 -13.67 -13.81
C CYS A 508 1.55 -12.44 -13.27
N PHE A 509 2.47 -11.93 -14.07
CA PHE A 509 3.16 -10.65 -13.83
C PHE A 509 3.04 -9.76 -15.05
N LEU A 510 3.02 -8.46 -14.83
CA LEU A 510 3.22 -7.48 -15.89
C LEU A 510 4.66 -6.99 -15.86
N LYS A 511 5.43 -7.36 -16.87
CA LYS A 511 6.70 -6.72 -17.16
C LYS A 511 6.41 -5.40 -17.85
N ASN A 512 7.00 -4.32 -17.35
CA ASN A 512 6.76 -2.99 -17.87
C ASN A 512 8.05 -2.16 -17.86
N ARG A 513 8.06 -1.09 -18.68
CA ARG A 513 9.18 -0.17 -18.81
C ARG A 513 8.67 1.19 -19.25
N GLY A 514 9.20 2.22 -18.62
CA GLY A 514 8.83 3.59 -18.93
C GLY A 514 9.43 4.58 -17.94
N TYR A 515 9.00 5.82 -18.05
CA TYR A 515 9.34 6.89 -17.11
C TYR A 515 8.25 7.95 -17.12
N TYR A 516 8.30 8.89 -16.18
CA TYR A 516 7.35 10.00 -16.13
C TYR A 516 8.01 11.30 -15.69
N ASN A 517 7.43 12.42 -16.11
CA ASN A 517 7.89 13.76 -15.75
C ASN A 517 6.79 14.51 -15.00
N TYR A 518 7.11 15.01 -13.82
CA TYR A 518 6.18 15.85 -13.06
C TYR A 518 5.90 17.18 -13.75
N ILE A 519 4.65 17.60 -13.75
CA ILE A 519 4.25 18.96 -14.12
C ILE A 519 4.05 19.76 -12.84
N ARG A 520 5.03 20.53 -12.44
CA ARG A 520 4.99 21.38 -11.24
C ARG A 520 5.46 22.77 -11.56
N ASN A 521 4.70 23.76 -11.08
CA ASN A 521 5.03 25.18 -11.18
C ASN A 521 5.33 25.70 -9.78
N TYR A 522 6.60 25.74 -9.43
CA TYR A 522 7.04 26.32 -8.16
C TYR A 522 7.34 27.81 -8.36
N GLU A 523 7.01 28.60 -7.32
CA GLU A 523 7.26 30.02 -7.27
C GLU A 523 8.49 30.31 -6.40
N GLY A 524 9.08 31.51 -6.58
CA GLY A 524 10.19 31.97 -5.78
C GLY A 524 11.56 31.74 -6.43
N VAL A 525 12.56 32.35 -5.82
CA VAL A 525 13.95 32.24 -6.26
C VAL A 525 14.53 30.91 -5.76
N PRO A 526 15.28 30.17 -6.61
CA PRO A 526 15.91 28.92 -6.16
C PRO A 526 16.91 29.15 -5.02
N ASP A 527 16.84 28.28 -4.00
CA ASP A 527 17.80 28.30 -2.89
C ASP A 527 18.98 27.38 -3.23
N PHE A 528 19.89 27.86 -4.08
CA PHE A 528 21.06 27.10 -4.49
C PHE A 528 22.02 26.78 -3.34
N GLN A 529 22.02 27.55 -2.26
CA GLN A 529 22.84 27.24 -1.09
C GLN A 529 22.34 25.98 -0.39
N LYS A 530 21.03 25.89 -0.17
CA LYS A 530 20.37 24.74 0.42
C LYS A 530 20.44 23.51 -0.50
N LEU A 531 20.18 23.70 -1.80
CA LEU A 531 20.24 22.62 -2.79
C LEU A 531 21.63 21.97 -2.91
N LYS A 532 22.71 22.72 -2.73
CA LYS A 532 24.08 22.15 -2.71
C LYS A 532 24.32 21.18 -1.56
N LEU A 533 23.61 21.31 -0.44
CA LEU A 533 23.75 20.40 0.70
C LEU A 533 23.32 18.97 0.35
N PHE A 534 22.34 18.81 -0.54
CA PHE A 534 21.86 17.51 -0.99
C PHE A 534 22.83 16.72 -1.88
N ARG A 535 24.04 17.26 -2.11
CA ARG A 535 25.15 16.51 -2.75
C ARG A 535 25.89 15.62 -1.73
N ALA A 536 25.78 15.93 -0.45
CA ALA A 536 26.39 15.10 0.60
C ALA A 536 25.57 13.83 0.83
N ALA A 537 26.24 12.72 1.09
CA ALA A 537 25.60 11.47 1.43
C ALA A 537 24.75 11.63 2.71
N GLY A 538 23.52 11.07 2.71
CA GLY A 538 22.59 11.14 3.83
C GLY A 538 21.83 12.46 3.98
N ALA A 539 22.17 13.51 3.22
CA ALA A 539 21.55 14.82 3.40
C ALA A 539 20.03 14.84 3.15
N PHE A 540 19.54 14.03 2.22
CA PHE A 540 18.10 13.91 1.97
C PHE A 540 17.40 13.12 3.09
N THR A 541 18.06 12.11 3.62
CA THR A 541 17.60 11.36 4.81
C THR A 541 17.52 12.27 6.05
N ASP A 542 18.55 13.11 6.29
CA ASP A 542 18.55 14.09 7.38
C ASP A 542 17.47 15.14 7.18
N PHE A 543 17.26 15.57 5.95
CA PHE A 543 16.19 16.52 5.60
C PHE A 543 14.79 15.92 5.85
N SER A 544 14.60 14.63 5.58
CA SER A 544 13.36 13.92 5.92
C SER A 544 13.04 14.00 7.40
N LYS A 545 14.02 13.68 8.25
CA LYS A 545 13.87 13.76 9.70
C LYS A 545 13.61 15.20 10.17
N TYR A 546 14.35 16.16 9.62
CA TYR A 546 14.15 17.58 9.93
C TYR A 546 12.73 18.07 9.59
N GLU A 547 12.20 17.73 8.40
CA GLU A 547 10.83 18.10 8.00
C GLU A 547 9.78 17.46 8.92
N TYR A 548 10.01 16.23 9.38
CA TYR A 548 9.14 15.57 10.34
C TYR A 548 9.16 16.28 11.71
N GLU A 549 10.33 16.55 12.26
CA GLU A 549 10.50 17.27 13.53
C GLU A 549 9.88 18.68 13.46
N ALA A 550 10.08 19.39 12.34
CA ALA A 550 9.51 20.72 12.15
C ALA A 550 7.96 20.70 12.09
N LEU A 551 7.36 19.64 11.55
CA LEU A 551 5.91 19.45 11.56
C LEU A 551 5.40 19.13 12.97
N MET A 552 6.10 18.27 13.73
CA MET A 552 5.73 17.92 15.10
C MET A 552 5.87 19.11 16.04
N ASP A 553 6.92 19.93 15.91
CA ASP A 553 7.10 21.16 16.69
C ASP A 553 6.02 22.20 16.39
N TYR A 554 5.60 22.33 15.15
CA TYR A 554 4.50 23.19 14.74
C TYR A 554 3.18 22.75 15.40
N GLU A 555 2.94 21.45 15.47
CA GLU A 555 1.77 20.87 16.13
C GLU A 555 1.77 21.14 17.63
N SER A 556 2.92 20.96 18.30
CA SER A 556 3.04 21.18 19.74
C SER A 556 2.81 22.66 20.16
N GLN A 557 3.02 23.60 19.23
CA GLN A 557 2.77 25.04 19.43
C GLN A 557 1.35 25.46 19.06
N PHE A 558 0.57 24.58 18.42
CA PHE A 558 -0.80 24.86 18.01
C PHE A 558 -1.78 24.43 19.12
N ASP A 559 -1.98 25.30 20.11
CA ASP A 559 -2.97 25.09 21.16
C ASP A 559 -4.40 25.32 20.61
N LEU A 560 -5.04 24.23 20.19
CA LEU A 560 -6.42 24.20 19.72
C LEU A 560 -7.41 24.77 20.76
N VAL A 561 -7.07 24.70 22.05
CA VAL A 561 -7.93 25.21 23.15
C VAL A 561 -7.91 26.73 23.20
N SER A 562 -6.81 27.37 22.80
CA SER A 562 -6.71 28.83 22.76
C SER A 562 -7.50 29.44 21.60
N VAL A 563 -7.67 28.68 20.49
CA VAL A 563 -8.40 29.13 19.28
C VAL A 563 -9.92 29.01 19.45
N ILE A 564 -10.39 28.13 20.34
CA ILE A 564 -11.82 27.90 20.58
C ILE A 564 -12.38 28.88 21.64
N LYS A 565 -11.51 29.57 22.40
CA LYS A 565 -11.91 30.48 23.47
C LYS A 565 -12.06 31.96 23.06
N ASP A 566 -11.65 32.32 21.84
CA ASP A 566 -11.83 33.62 21.20
C ASP A 566 -12.89 33.55 20.08
#